data_4f9d14bb32b775a3163058d850770168
#
_entry.id   4f9d14bb32b775a3163058d850770168
#
_cell.length_a   1.000
_cell.length_b   1.000
_cell.length_c   1.000
_cell.angle_alpha   90.00
_cell.angle_beta   90.00
_cell.angle_gamma   90.00
#
_symmetry.space_group_name_H-M   'P 1'
#
loop_
_entity.id
_entity.type
_entity.pdbx_description
1 polymer ?
#
loop_
_entity_poly.entity_id
_entity_poly.type
_entity_poly.pdbx_seq_one_letter_code
_entity_poly.pdbx_strand_id
1 'polypeptide(L)'
;VEVDSLFGVVFNKAMEISQKTDGMFDVTCAPLINLWGFGFSKKDSVTPQAIDSIRSFVGYTKVHLQGNRVTKDDPRILLNFSALGDGLSCDVIANLLESKGIENYMVEIGGEVMAKGVNPKGECWRIGINKPTDDPAGLNQELEEIAHLCGKVGLATSGNYRNFYEKGGKKYGHTINPI
;
A
#
# COMPACT_ATOMS: atom_id res chain seq x y z
N VAL A 1 2.85 -9.84 -20.33
CA VAL A 1 1.51 -10.26 -19.89
C VAL A 1 0.54 -9.17 -20.24
N GLU A 2 -0.64 -9.52 -20.79
CA GLU A 2 -1.71 -8.56 -21.01
C GLU A 2 -2.46 -8.30 -19.70
N VAL A 3 -2.86 -7.04 -19.51
CA VAL A 3 -3.50 -6.54 -18.31
C VAL A 3 -4.72 -5.69 -18.67
N ASP A 4 -5.64 -5.55 -17.73
CA ASP A 4 -6.82 -4.68 -17.89
C ASP A 4 -6.51 -3.20 -17.61
N SER A 5 -7.51 -2.35 -17.81
CA SER A 5 -7.37 -0.92 -17.58
C SER A 5 -7.15 -0.56 -16.11
N LEU A 6 -7.72 -1.32 -15.18
CA LEU A 6 -7.57 -1.06 -13.75
C LEU A 6 -6.13 -1.34 -13.28
N PHE A 7 -5.55 -2.44 -13.78
CA PHE A 7 -4.13 -2.69 -13.56
C PHE A 7 -3.26 -1.57 -14.13
N GLY A 8 -3.59 -1.04 -15.32
CA GLY A 8 -2.89 0.09 -15.91
C GLY A 8 -2.91 1.33 -15.01
N VAL A 9 -4.03 1.61 -14.36
CA VAL A 9 -4.17 2.74 -13.42
C VAL A 9 -3.22 2.58 -12.23
N VAL A 10 -3.26 1.43 -11.54
CA VAL A 10 -2.38 1.21 -10.37
C VAL A 10 -0.91 1.17 -10.75
N PHE A 11 -0.58 0.57 -11.89
CA PHE A 11 0.79 0.51 -12.40
C PHE A 11 1.35 1.91 -12.66
N ASN A 12 0.63 2.76 -13.40
CA ASN A 12 1.08 4.12 -13.70
C ASN A 12 1.23 4.95 -12.42
N LYS A 13 0.31 4.82 -11.46
CA LYS A 13 0.42 5.50 -10.18
C LYS A 13 1.64 5.01 -9.39
N ALA A 14 1.90 3.71 -9.38
CA ALA A 14 3.09 3.14 -8.75
C ALA A 14 4.39 3.70 -9.36
N MET A 15 4.47 3.76 -10.69
CA MET A 15 5.65 4.32 -11.38
C MET A 15 5.84 5.82 -11.05
N GLU A 16 4.75 6.60 -11.04
CA GLU A 16 4.80 8.01 -10.65
C GLU A 16 5.37 8.19 -9.23
N ILE A 17 4.89 7.38 -8.27
CA ILE A 17 5.36 7.45 -6.88
C ILE A 17 6.82 6.98 -6.78
N SER A 18 7.17 5.88 -7.43
CA SER A 18 8.55 5.37 -7.46
C SER A 18 9.53 6.44 -7.96
N GLN A 19 9.16 7.13 -9.04
CA GLN A 19 9.97 8.22 -9.58
C GLN A 19 10.07 9.42 -8.62
N LYS A 20 8.96 9.84 -7.99
CA LYS A 20 8.94 10.96 -7.04
C LYS A 20 9.70 10.69 -5.74
N THR A 21 9.89 9.42 -5.40
CA THR A 21 10.58 8.97 -4.19
C THR A 21 11.98 8.42 -4.47
N ASP A 22 12.50 8.63 -5.69
CA ASP A 22 13.81 8.10 -6.11
C ASP A 22 13.99 6.60 -5.82
N GLY A 23 12.89 5.82 -5.99
CA GLY A 23 12.89 4.38 -5.75
C GLY A 23 12.71 3.94 -4.29
N MET A 24 12.51 4.85 -3.35
CA MET A 24 12.18 4.48 -1.96
C MET A 24 10.82 3.75 -1.87
N PHE A 25 9.91 4.05 -2.77
CA PHE A 25 8.75 3.22 -3.05
C PHE A 25 9.01 2.44 -4.34
N ASP A 26 8.95 1.11 -4.29
CA ASP A 26 9.21 0.25 -5.45
C ASP A 26 8.31 -0.99 -5.42
N VAL A 27 7.40 -1.09 -6.39
CA VAL A 27 6.49 -2.23 -6.51
C VAL A 27 7.18 -3.52 -6.96
N THR A 28 8.43 -3.46 -7.41
CA THR A 28 9.21 -4.63 -7.79
C THR A 28 9.91 -5.32 -6.61
N CYS A 29 9.83 -4.75 -5.40
CA CYS A 29 10.49 -5.27 -4.22
C CYS A 29 9.80 -6.49 -3.57
N ALA A 30 8.77 -7.06 -4.21
CA ALA A 30 8.11 -8.28 -3.71
C ALA A 30 9.08 -9.43 -3.37
N PRO A 31 10.16 -9.71 -4.13
CA PRO A 31 11.15 -10.71 -3.75
C PRO A 31 11.87 -10.39 -2.43
N LEU A 32 12.15 -9.11 -2.14
CA LEU A 32 12.71 -8.69 -0.85
C LEU A 32 11.69 -8.86 0.28
N ILE A 33 10.44 -8.48 0.04
CA ILE A 33 9.33 -8.65 1.00
C ILE A 33 9.18 -10.14 1.37
N ASN A 34 9.24 -11.03 0.36
CA ASN A 34 9.21 -12.48 0.55
C ASN A 34 10.42 -12.97 1.37
N LEU A 35 11.63 -12.54 1.04
CA LEU A 35 12.86 -12.91 1.74
C LEU A 35 12.77 -12.56 3.24
N TRP A 36 12.24 -11.39 3.58
CA TRP A 36 12.04 -10.96 4.97
C TRP A 36 10.82 -11.61 5.65
N GLY A 37 10.02 -12.41 4.92
CA GLY A 37 8.90 -13.17 5.45
C GLY A 37 7.60 -12.40 5.64
N PHE A 38 7.46 -11.25 4.98
CA PHE A 38 6.23 -10.43 4.96
C PHE A 38 5.40 -10.62 3.68
N GLY A 39 5.85 -11.49 2.76
CA GLY A 39 5.15 -11.77 1.52
C GLY A 39 4.41 -13.12 1.55
N PHE A 40 4.10 -13.62 0.35
CA PHE A 40 3.31 -14.84 0.16
C PHE A 40 4.15 -16.13 0.17
N SER A 41 5.49 -16.02 0.18
CA SER A 41 6.41 -17.16 0.23
C SER A 41 6.86 -17.45 1.65
N LYS A 42 7.31 -18.69 1.89
CA LYS A 42 7.98 -19.02 3.16
C LYS A 42 9.25 -18.20 3.29
N LYS A 43 9.51 -17.75 4.53
CA LYS A 43 10.72 -17.03 4.87
C LYS A 43 11.95 -17.91 4.63
N ASP A 44 12.89 -17.39 3.87
CA ASP A 44 14.22 -17.97 3.70
C ASP A 44 15.25 -17.39 4.68
N SER A 45 16.47 -17.88 4.63
CA SER A 45 17.57 -17.30 5.40
C SER A 45 17.93 -15.93 4.83
N VAL A 46 17.69 -14.89 5.60
CA VAL A 46 18.11 -13.54 5.24
C VAL A 46 19.61 -13.40 5.41
N THR A 47 20.34 -13.34 4.31
CA THR A 47 21.78 -13.12 4.27
C THR A 47 22.12 -11.91 3.39
N PRO A 48 23.27 -11.24 3.60
CA PRO A 48 23.69 -10.16 2.70
C PRO A 48 23.73 -10.59 1.24
N GLN A 49 24.22 -11.80 0.96
CA GLN A 49 24.32 -12.35 -0.40
C GLN A 49 22.93 -12.55 -1.04
N ALA A 50 21.93 -13.00 -0.25
CA ALA A 50 20.55 -13.14 -0.74
C ALA A 50 19.93 -11.78 -1.06
N ILE A 51 20.16 -10.77 -0.21
CA ILE A 51 19.72 -9.39 -0.42
C ILE A 51 20.36 -8.84 -1.70
N ASP A 52 21.68 -8.91 -1.84
CA ASP A 52 22.42 -8.39 -2.99
C ASP A 52 21.98 -9.09 -4.29
N SER A 53 21.77 -10.40 -4.24
CA SER A 53 21.24 -11.16 -5.37
C SER A 53 19.88 -10.64 -5.84
N ILE A 54 18.95 -10.37 -4.91
CA ILE A 54 17.64 -9.84 -5.26
C ILE A 54 17.74 -8.40 -5.76
N ARG A 55 18.53 -7.57 -5.11
CA ARG A 55 18.73 -6.15 -5.50
C ARG A 55 19.31 -6.03 -6.92
N SER A 56 20.04 -7.03 -7.40
CA SER A 56 20.60 -7.01 -8.76
C SER A 56 19.53 -7.00 -9.86
N PHE A 57 18.35 -7.58 -9.61
CA PHE A 57 17.30 -7.68 -10.62
C PHE A 57 16.02 -6.88 -10.30
N VAL A 58 15.76 -6.48 -9.05
CA VAL A 58 14.64 -5.57 -8.72
C VAL A 58 14.94 -4.12 -9.12
N GLY A 59 13.91 -3.31 -9.26
CA GLY A 59 14.00 -1.89 -9.61
C GLY A 59 12.83 -1.48 -10.49
N TYR A 60 12.10 -0.43 -10.11
CA TYR A 60 10.92 0.03 -10.84
C TYR A 60 11.21 0.43 -12.30
N THR A 61 12.44 0.82 -12.62
CA THR A 61 12.87 1.14 -13.99
C THR A 61 12.99 -0.09 -14.89
N LYS A 62 12.92 -1.31 -14.34
CA LYS A 62 13.06 -2.60 -15.05
C LYS A 62 11.71 -3.23 -15.40
N VAL A 63 10.60 -2.50 -15.22
CA VAL A 63 9.26 -2.94 -15.60
C VAL A 63 8.59 -1.87 -16.44
N HIS A 64 7.88 -2.31 -17.47
CA HIS A 64 7.34 -1.41 -18.49
C HIS A 64 5.90 -1.78 -18.81
N LEU A 65 5.06 -0.76 -19.03
CA LEU A 65 3.70 -0.91 -19.55
C LEU A 65 3.61 -0.20 -20.92
N GLN A 66 3.30 -0.97 -21.95
CA GLN A 66 3.05 -0.46 -23.30
C GLN A 66 1.65 -0.87 -23.75
N GLY A 67 0.75 0.09 -23.86
CA GLY A 67 -0.66 -0.19 -24.07
C GLY A 67 -1.23 -0.98 -22.89
N ASN A 68 -1.69 -2.21 -23.15
CA ASN A 68 -2.17 -3.15 -22.13
C ASN A 68 -1.16 -4.28 -21.82
N ARG A 69 0.09 -4.13 -22.22
CA ARG A 69 1.10 -5.20 -22.06
C ARG A 69 2.20 -4.80 -21.10
N VAL A 70 2.37 -5.58 -20.02
CA VAL A 70 3.47 -5.46 -19.07
C VAL A 70 4.63 -6.35 -19.49
N THR A 71 5.83 -5.78 -19.51
CA THR A 71 7.11 -6.47 -19.71
C THR A 71 8.05 -6.22 -18.54
N LYS A 72 8.97 -7.14 -18.31
CA LYS A 72 9.99 -7.07 -17.26
C LYS A 72 11.34 -7.38 -17.88
N ASP A 73 12.39 -6.67 -17.48
CA ASP A 73 13.75 -6.89 -17.95
C ASP A 73 14.35 -8.20 -17.38
N ASP A 74 13.84 -8.63 -16.21
CA ASP A 74 14.22 -9.90 -15.59
C ASP A 74 12.94 -10.67 -15.20
N PRO A 75 12.81 -11.98 -15.59
CA PRO A 75 11.64 -12.78 -15.29
C PRO A 75 11.40 -13.01 -13.79
N ARG A 76 12.42 -12.88 -12.95
CA ARG A 76 12.36 -13.04 -11.48
C ARG A 76 11.65 -11.88 -10.78
N ILE A 77 11.50 -10.73 -11.44
CA ILE A 77 10.77 -9.58 -10.87
C ILE A 77 9.32 -9.99 -10.56
N LEU A 78 8.90 -9.72 -9.35
CA LEU A 78 7.51 -9.85 -8.91
C LEU A 78 6.99 -8.48 -8.50
N LEU A 79 5.75 -8.17 -8.90
CA LEU A 79 5.10 -6.91 -8.58
C LEU A 79 4.23 -7.07 -7.33
N ASN A 80 4.27 -6.08 -6.45
CA ASN A 80 3.41 -6.00 -5.28
C ASN A 80 2.79 -4.59 -5.22
N PHE A 81 1.47 -4.53 -5.34
CA PHE A 81 0.68 -3.30 -5.26
C PHE A 81 -0.10 -3.16 -3.94
N SER A 82 0.22 -3.97 -2.92
CA SER A 82 -0.54 -3.98 -1.66
C SER A 82 -0.62 -2.59 -1.00
N ALA A 83 0.43 -1.76 -1.16
CA ALA A 83 0.43 -0.39 -0.62
C ALA A 83 -0.50 0.59 -1.38
N LEU A 84 -1.08 0.20 -2.51
CA LEU A 84 -1.95 1.04 -3.34
C LEU A 84 -3.34 0.42 -3.53
N GLY A 85 -3.47 -0.89 -3.33
CA GLY A 85 -4.65 -1.66 -3.71
C GLY A 85 -5.91 -1.23 -2.99
N ASP A 86 -5.85 -1.07 -1.68
CA ASP A 86 -7.00 -0.72 -0.85
C ASP A 86 -7.46 0.72 -1.14
N GLY A 87 -6.52 1.68 -1.25
CA GLY A 87 -6.83 3.05 -1.66
C GLY A 87 -7.44 3.14 -3.05
N LEU A 88 -6.90 2.39 -4.04
CA LEU A 88 -7.51 2.30 -5.38
C LEU A 88 -8.91 1.71 -5.33
N SER A 89 -9.15 0.71 -4.49
CA SER A 89 -10.47 0.11 -4.32
C SER A 89 -11.48 1.11 -3.78
N CYS A 90 -11.06 1.95 -2.81
CA CYS A 90 -11.88 3.07 -2.33
C CYS A 90 -12.21 4.05 -3.46
N ASP A 91 -11.23 4.40 -4.30
CA ASP A 91 -11.44 5.31 -5.44
C ASP A 91 -12.42 4.75 -6.48
N VAL A 92 -12.33 3.45 -6.78
CA VAL A 92 -13.24 2.77 -7.71
C VAL A 92 -14.69 2.83 -7.22
N ILE A 93 -14.90 2.54 -5.93
CA ILE A 93 -16.25 2.61 -5.33
C ILE A 93 -16.72 4.07 -5.24
N ALA A 94 -15.87 5.00 -4.87
CA ALA A 94 -16.19 6.42 -4.84
C ALA A 94 -16.65 6.93 -6.22
N ASN A 95 -15.93 6.57 -7.28
CA ASN A 95 -16.30 6.92 -8.65
C ASN A 95 -17.64 6.29 -9.07
N LEU A 96 -17.92 5.06 -8.65
CA LEU A 96 -19.22 4.44 -8.87
C LEU A 96 -20.35 5.21 -8.16
N LEU A 97 -20.16 5.59 -6.90
CA LEU A 97 -21.15 6.37 -6.15
C LEU A 97 -21.41 7.73 -6.82
N GLU A 98 -20.34 8.42 -7.23
CA GLU A 98 -20.46 9.69 -7.97
C GLU A 98 -21.21 9.53 -9.30
N SER A 99 -20.97 8.44 -10.03
CA SER A 99 -21.71 8.15 -11.28
C SER A 99 -23.20 7.91 -11.06
N LYS A 100 -23.63 7.63 -9.83
CA LYS A 100 -25.02 7.48 -9.41
C LYS A 100 -25.61 8.78 -8.81
N GLY A 101 -24.86 9.89 -8.83
CA GLY A 101 -25.28 11.17 -8.28
C GLY A 101 -25.20 11.25 -6.75
N ILE A 102 -24.48 10.33 -6.09
CA ILE A 102 -24.29 10.36 -4.64
C ILE A 102 -23.15 11.33 -4.32
N GLU A 103 -23.43 12.37 -3.58
CA GLU A 103 -22.49 13.44 -3.25
C GLU A 103 -21.91 13.33 -1.84
N ASN A 104 -22.59 12.64 -0.93
CA ASN A 104 -22.16 12.49 0.45
C ASN A 104 -21.92 11.01 0.74
N TYR A 105 -20.67 10.62 0.89
CA TYR A 105 -20.30 9.24 1.15
C TYR A 105 -18.98 9.12 1.89
N MET A 106 -18.78 7.99 2.52
CA MET A 106 -17.52 7.50 3.04
C MET A 106 -17.37 6.03 2.65
N VAL A 107 -16.28 5.68 2.04
CA VAL A 107 -15.87 4.31 1.68
C VAL A 107 -14.65 3.96 2.48
N GLU A 108 -14.66 2.83 3.15
CA GLU A 108 -13.52 2.30 3.90
C GLU A 108 -13.24 0.88 3.45
N ILE A 109 -11.99 0.59 3.08
CA ILE A 109 -11.52 -0.73 2.67
C ILE A 109 -10.13 -0.93 3.25
N GLY A 110 -9.96 -1.98 4.07
CA GLY A 110 -8.66 -2.33 4.65
C GLY A 110 -8.10 -1.31 5.66
N GLY A 111 -8.87 -0.27 6.00
CA GLY A 111 -8.44 0.87 6.82
C GLY A 111 -8.15 2.13 6.03
N GLU A 112 -8.04 2.05 4.71
CA GLU A 112 -8.00 3.20 3.81
C GLU A 112 -9.39 3.76 3.59
N VAL A 113 -9.48 5.09 3.57
CA VAL A 113 -10.76 5.81 3.50
C VAL A 113 -10.76 6.78 2.32
N MET A 114 -11.87 6.82 1.58
CA MET A 114 -12.23 7.91 0.68
C MET A 114 -13.56 8.51 1.15
N ALA A 115 -13.55 9.80 1.46
CA ALA A 115 -14.74 10.52 1.88
C ALA A 115 -15.05 11.69 0.95
N LYS A 116 -16.34 12.02 0.79
CA LYS A 116 -16.81 13.22 0.09
C LYS A 116 -18.03 13.79 0.78
N GLY A 117 -18.16 15.13 0.70
CA GLY A 117 -19.32 15.86 1.21
C GLY A 117 -19.36 15.88 2.74
N VAL A 118 -20.55 15.63 3.29
CA VAL A 118 -20.81 15.73 4.73
C VAL A 118 -21.38 14.43 5.29
N ASN A 119 -21.21 14.22 6.59
CA ASN A 119 -21.81 13.11 7.32
C ASN A 119 -23.32 13.35 7.55
N PRO A 120 -24.08 12.39 8.12
CA PRO A 120 -25.51 12.55 8.36
C PRO A 120 -25.91 13.72 9.29
N LYS A 121 -24.93 14.32 9.97
CA LYS A 121 -25.16 15.52 10.82
C LYS A 121 -24.90 16.83 10.06
N GLY A 122 -24.49 16.78 8.79
CA GLY A 122 -24.13 17.95 7.99
C GLY A 122 -22.72 18.49 8.29
N GLU A 123 -21.86 17.69 8.94
CA GLU A 123 -20.50 18.04 9.31
C GLU A 123 -19.49 17.29 8.43
N CYS A 124 -18.20 17.69 8.49
CA CYS A 124 -17.12 16.91 7.91
C CYS A 124 -17.09 15.49 8.49
N TRP A 125 -16.68 14.51 7.68
CA TRP A 125 -16.44 13.15 8.15
C TRP A 125 -15.31 13.15 9.19
N ARG A 126 -15.42 12.29 10.20
CA ARG A 126 -14.47 12.23 11.32
C ARG A 126 -13.96 10.80 11.44
N ILE A 127 -12.66 10.62 11.29
CA ILE A 127 -11.98 9.32 11.35
C ILE A 127 -11.03 9.32 12.54
N GLY A 128 -11.19 8.34 13.44
CA GLY A 128 -10.27 8.13 14.54
C GLY A 128 -8.99 7.43 14.07
N ILE A 129 -7.84 8.00 14.39
CA ILE A 129 -6.53 7.39 14.17
C ILE A 129 -6.10 6.73 15.47
N ASN A 130 -5.96 5.41 15.47
CA ASN A 130 -5.57 4.65 16.65
C ASN A 130 -4.11 4.93 17.03
N LYS A 131 -3.88 5.05 18.33
CA LYS A 131 -2.52 5.13 18.87
C LYS A 131 -1.76 3.84 18.58
N PRO A 132 -0.52 3.92 18.06
CA PRO A 132 0.31 2.75 17.82
C PRO A 132 0.80 2.17 19.15
N THR A 133 0.05 1.26 19.73
CA THR A 133 0.41 0.56 20.98
C THR A 133 0.92 -0.84 20.67
N ASP A 134 1.84 -1.34 21.49
CA ASP A 134 2.30 -2.74 21.44
C ASP A 134 1.21 -3.67 22.06
N ASP A 135 0.02 -3.65 21.49
CA ASP A 135 -1.12 -4.51 21.84
C ASP A 135 -1.40 -5.49 20.69
N PRO A 136 -0.83 -6.71 20.73
CA PRO A 136 -1.04 -7.71 19.68
C PRO A 136 -2.50 -8.16 19.52
N ALA A 137 -3.31 -8.00 20.57
CA ALA A 137 -4.74 -8.36 20.55
C ALA A 137 -5.63 -7.26 19.94
N GLY A 138 -5.08 -6.04 19.76
CA GLY A 138 -5.82 -4.91 19.19
C GLY A 138 -7.00 -4.43 20.04
N LEU A 139 -6.98 -4.73 21.33
CA LEU A 139 -8.06 -4.40 22.29
C LEU A 139 -8.00 -2.95 22.75
N ASN A 140 -6.82 -2.32 22.69
CA ASN A 140 -6.65 -0.92 23.02
C ASN A 140 -7.06 -0.05 21.82
N GLN A 141 -8.19 0.65 21.95
CA GLN A 141 -8.73 1.58 20.96
C GLN A 141 -8.49 3.05 21.33
N GLU A 142 -7.43 3.32 22.10
CA GLU A 142 -7.05 4.70 22.40
C GLU A 142 -6.73 5.44 21.10
N LEU A 143 -7.35 6.59 20.92
CA LEU A 143 -7.13 7.42 19.75
C LEU A 143 -5.90 8.31 19.96
N GLU A 144 -5.05 8.39 18.96
CA GLU A 144 -3.98 9.38 18.88
C GLU A 144 -4.54 10.72 18.42
N GLU A 145 -5.41 10.67 17.37
CA GLU A 145 -5.97 11.87 16.76
C GLU A 145 -7.31 11.57 16.09
N ILE A 146 -8.06 12.64 15.78
CA ILE A 146 -9.27 12.60 14.97
C ILE A 146 -9.03 13.44 13.71
N ALA A 147 -8.94 12.79 12.56
CA ALA A 147 -8.87 13.45 11.27
C ALA A 147 -10.27 13.94 10.84
N HIS A 148 -10.36 15.20 10.43
CA HIS A 148 -11.55 15.80 9.86
C HIS A 148 -11.43 15.84 8.33
N LEU A 149 -12.24 15.06 7.62
CA LEU A 149 -12.23 14.95 6.17
C LEU A 149 -13.34 15.81 5.59
N CYS A 150 -12.98 17.00 5.08
CA CYS A 150 -13.90 17.98 4.50
C CYS A 150 -13.70 18.03 2.98
N GLY A 151 -14.78 17.91 2.22
CA GLY A 151 -14.73 17.83 0.75
C GLY A 151 -14.45 16.41 0.25
N LYS A 152 -13.72 16.25 -0.85
CA LYS A 152 -13.29 14.95 -1.39
C LYS A 152 -11.85 14.68 -0.95
N VAL A 153 -11.67 13.75 -0.01
CA VAL A 153 -10.37 13.51 0.65
C VAL A 153 -10.18 12.01 0.87
N GLY A 154 -8.98 11.53 0.51
CA GLY A 154 -8.50 10.19 0.89
C GLY A 154 -7.66 10.26 2.18
N LEU A 155 -7.80 9.25 3.02
CA LEU A 155 -6.96 9.00 4.19
C LEU A 155 -6.43 7.57 4.14
N ALA A 156 -5.12 7.42 4.26
CA ALA A 156 -4.46 6.14 4.40
C ALA A 156 -3.51 6.17 5.59
N THR A 157 -3.41 5.06 6.32
CA THR A 157 -2.51 4.95 7.46
C THR A 157 -1.63 3.73 7.34
N SER A 158 -0.37 3.87 7.72
CA SER A 158 0.60 2.78 7.70
C SER A 158 1.43 2.75 8.98
N GLY A 159 1.79 1.56 9.45
CA GLY A 159 2.60 1.45 10.66
C GLY A 159 3.12 0.03 10.91
N ASN A 160 4.29 -0.07 11.57
CA ASN A 160 4.98 -1.32 11.85
C ASN A 160 4.60 -1.93 13.23
N TYR A 161 3.53 -1.46 13.89
CA TYR A 161 3.16 -1.90 15.23
C TYR A 161 2.32 -3.18 15.25
N ARG A 162 1.66 -3.53 14.15
CA ARG A 162 0.83 -4.76 14.04
C ARG A 162 1.50 -5.87 13.24
N ASN A 163 2.17 -5.53 12.15
CA ASN A 163 2.80 -6.50 11.24
C ASN A 163 4.33 -6.48 11.40
N PHE A 164 4.81 -7.22 12.38
CA PHE A 164 6.23 -7.35 12.69
C PHE A 164 6.53 -8.74 13.26
N TYR A 165 7.81 -9.07 13.34
CA TYR A 165 8.32 -10.19 14.13
C TYR A 165 9.58 -9.79 14.88
N GLU A 166 9.90 -10.52 15.93
CA GLU A 166 11.12 -10.32 16.69
C GLU A 166 12.11 -11.46 16.47
N LYS A 167 13.37 -11.14 16.32
CA LYS A 167 14.48 -12.09 16.19
C LYS A 167 15.75 -11.52 16.80
N GLY A 168 16.35 -12.25 17.75
CA GLY A 168 17.59 -11.81 18.38
C GLY A 168 17.46 -10.46 19.12
N GLY A 169 16.31 -10.18 19.74
CA GLY A 169 16.04 -8.92 20.45
C GLY A 169 15.82 -7.71 19.54
N LYS A 170 15.69 -7.92 18.23
CA LYS A 170 15.40 -6.86 17.24
C LYS A 170 14.00 -7.06 16.66
N LYS A 171 13.24 -5.96 16.55
CA LYS A 171 11.92 -5.89 15.92
C LYS A 171 12.09 -5.59 14.43
N TYR A 172 11.45 -6.39 13.59
CA TYR A 172 11.45 -6.25 12.13
C TYR A 172 10.03 -5.98 11.67
N GLY A 173 9.79 -4.82 11.08
CA GLY A 173 8.50 -4.43 10.52
C GLY A 173 8.37 -4.79 9.05
N HIS A 174 7.13 -4.80 8.54
CA HIS A 174 6.84 -5.13 7.15
C HIS A 174 7.22 -4.04 6.14
N THR A 175 7.48 -2.83 6.60
CA THR A 175 7.97 -1.73 5.74
C THR A 175 9.45 -1.93 5.45
N ILE A 176 9.79 -2.20 4.21
CA ILE A 176 11.14 -2.52 3.76
C ILE A 176 11.71 -1.36 2.96
N ASN A 177 12.95 -0.98 3.24
CA ASN A 177 13.71 -0.09 2.38
C ASN A 177 14.26 -0.91 1.19
N PRO A 178 13.89 -0.61 -0.07
CA PRO A 178 14.35 -1.34 -1.25
C PRO A 178 15.77 -0.98 -1.68
N ILE A 179 16.34 0.13 -1.20
CA ILE A 179 17.65 0.69 -1.57
C ILE A 179 18.74 0.25 -0.59
#